data_a816fc126c93467b4485b8af543c5b52
#
_entry.id   a816fc126c93467b4485b8af543c5b52
#
_cell.length_a   1.000
_cell.length_b   1.000
_cell.length_c   1.000
_cell.angle_alpha   90.00
_cell.angle_beta   90.00
_cell.angle_gamma   90.00
#
_symmetry.space_group_name_H-M   'P 1'
#
loop_
_entity.id
_entity.type
_entity.pdbx_description
1 polymer ?
#
loop_
_entity_poly.entity_id
_entity_poly.type
_entity_poly.pdbx_seq_one_letter_code
_entity_poly.pdbx_strand_id
1 'polypeptide(L)'
;MENVRENIVAAASEKMRQVGIKSISVDDICRQLGISKKTFYVYFETKEELINALLRRHEMNLEESVHKQAAGKSILDLMLGFMSLAGSIKDVRKDPPLWHDLQKYYPQLFREHLAHVREISIRLLEHYLKQGQEEGFFREDLDIKKTAAVFAFMHQEMLNVLPQIPTEQKAQTLQRVAYGVDILMRGIISDEGKRKVLEKIES
;
A
#
# COMPACT_ATOMS: atom_id res chain seq x y z
N MET A 1 -17.71 -7.89 22.81
CA MET A 1 -16.28 -7.85 23.16
C MET A 1 -15.39 -7.48 21.95
N GLU A 2 -15.69 -8.00 20.78
CA GLU A 2 -14.96 -7.69 19.53
C GLU A 2 -14.97 -6.20 19.16
N ASN A 3 -16.12 -5.53 19.36
CA ASN A 3 -16.28 -4.10 19.07
C ASN A 3 -15.33 -3.18 19.88
N VAL A 4 -15.01 -3.48 21.15
CA VAL A 4 -14.12 -2.63 21.98
C VAL A 4 -12.67 -2.73 21.49
N ARG A 5 -12.17 -3.92 21.16
CA ARG A 5 -10.84 -4.13 20.61
C ARG A 5 -10.66 -3.36 19.30
N GLU A 6 -11.61 -3.48 18.38
CA GLU A 6 -11.60 -2.78 17.11
C GLU A 6 -11.66 -1.25 17.25
N ASN A 7 -12.46 -0.76 18.22
CA ASN A 7 -12.51 0.68 18.50
C ASN A 7 -11.17 1.21 19.04
N ILE A 8 -10.46 0.42 19.89
CA ILE A 8 -9.13 0.78 20.37
C ILE A 8 -8.14 0.89 19.19
N VAL A 9 -8.13 -0.12 18.29
CA VAL A 9 -7.27 -0.12 17.10
C VAL A 9 -7.60 1.06 16.19
N ALA A 10 -8.88 1.34 15.95
CA ALA A 10 -9.31 2.44 15.09
C ALA A 10 -8.89 3.81 15.63
N ALA A 11 -9.17 4.08 16.92
CA ALA A 11 -8.81 5.34 17.56
C ALA A 11 -7.28 5.53 17.61
N ALA A 12 -6.52 4.48 17.91
CA ALA A 12 -5.07 4.52 17.90
C ALA A 12 -4.53 4.80 16.49
N SER A 13 -5.06 4.11 15.47
CA SER A 13 -4.66 4.28 14.07
C SER A 13 -4.82 5.73 13.63
N GLU A 14 -5.97 6.32 13.88
CA GLU A 14 -6.24 7.70 13.48
C GLU A 14 -5.29 8.69 14.13
N LYS A 15 -5.14 8.60 15.46
CA LYS A 15 -4.23 9.50 16.18
C LYS A 15 -2.77 9.31 15.80
N MET A 16 -2.29 8.06 15.71
CA MET A 16 -0.91 7.78 15.38
C MET A 16 -0.54 8.24 13.95
N ARG A 17 -1.49 8.22 13.03
CA ARG A 17 -1.31 8.80 11.69
C ARG A 17 -1.17 10.31 11.71
N GLN A 18 -1.88 11.00 12.60
CA GLN A 18 -1.85 12.45 12.69
C GLN A 18 -0.61 13.01 13.37
N VAL A 19 -0.18 12.40 14.49
CA VAL A 19 0.84 12.97 15.37
C VAL A 19 2.02 12.03 15.70
N GLY A 20 2.03 10.82 15.11
CA GLY A 20 3.06 9.81 15.35
C GLY A 20 2.76 8.90 16.54
N ILE A 21 3.52 7.78 16.61
CA ILE A 21 3.35 6.76 17.65
C ILE A 21 3.86 7.28 19.00
N LYS A 22 4.98 7.99 18.98
CA LYS A 22 5.66 8.44 20.21
C LYS A 22 4.84 9.45 20.97
N SER A 23 4.10 10.30 20.27
CA SER A 23 3.31 11.39 20.84
C SER A 23 2.03 10.93 21.54
N ILE A 24 1.66 9.65 21.45
CA ILE A 24 0.41 9.12 21.99
C ILE A 24 0.70 8.11 23.08
N SER A 25 0.11 8.33 24.25
CA SER A 25 0.11 7.38 25.37
C SER A 25 -1.14 6.49 25.35
N VAL A 26 -1.09 5.39 26.11
CA VAL A 26 -2.30 4.54 26.37
C VAL A 26 -3.39 5.38 27.04
N ASP A 27 -3.03 6.33 27.89
CA ASP A 27 -3.96 7.23 28.57
C ASP A 27 -4.75 8.10 27.59
N ASP A 28 -4.09 8.58 26.53
CA ASP A 28 -4.76 9.41 25.51
C ASP A 28 -5.79 8.61 24.72
N ILE A 29 -5.49 7.34 24.45
CA ILE A 29 -6.43 6.42 23.78
C ILE A 29 -7.59 6.11 24.70
N CYS A 30 -7.31 5.76 25.97
CA CYS A 30 -8.35 5.48 26.98
C CYS A 30 -9.30 6.66 27.17
N ARG A 31 -8.74 7.88 27.29
CA ARG A 31 -9.50 9.12 27.46
C ARG A 31 -10.40 9.39 26.25
N GLN A 32 -9.90 9.18 25.05
CA GLN A 32 -10.68 9.37 23.81
C GLN A 32 -11.87 8.43 23.74
N LEU A 33 -11.70 7.18 24.16
CA LEU A 33 -12.72 6.15 24.09
C LEU A 33 -13.64 6.07 25.32
N GLY A 34 -13.34 6.83 26.37
CA GLY A 34 -14.06 6.77 27.64
C GLY A 34 -13.90 5.42 28.35
N ILE A 35 -12.77 4.72 28.17
CA ILE A 35 -12.47 3.43 28.80
C ILE A 35 -11.40 3.55 29.87
N SER A 36 -11.40 2.60 30.82
CA SER A 36 -10.33 2.53 31.82
C SER A 36 -9.05 1.90 31.26
N LYS A 37 -7.88 2.21 31.85
CA LYS A 37 -6.63 1.47 31.57
C LYS A 37 -6.79 -0.04 31.77
N LYS A 38 -7.53 -0.44 32.81
CA LYS A 38 -7.80 -1.85 33.06
C LYS A 38 -8.51 -2.49 31.88
N THR A 39 -9.50 -1.79 31.30
CA THR A 39 -10.21 -2.23 30.09
C THR A 39 -9.25 -2.34 28.89
N PHE A 40 -8.37 -1.36 28.71
CA PHE A 40 -7.38 -1.40 27.63
C PHE A 40 -6.46 -2.63 27.76
N TYR A 41 -5.90 -2.88 28.96
CA TYR A 41 -4.99 -4.00 29.21
C TYR A 41 -5.65 -5.39 29.19
N VAL A 42 -6.98 -5.48 29.15
CA VAL A 42 -7.69 -6.73 28.83
C VAL A 42 -7.48 -7.13 27.35
N TYR A 43 -7.29 -6.16 26.45
CA TYR A 43 -7.18 -6.40 25.01
C TYR A 43 -5.76 -6.32 24.46
N PHE A 44 -4.90 -5.53 25.08
CA PHE A 44 -3.52 -5.30 24.65
C PHE A 44 -2.60 -5.19 25.87
N GLU A 45 -1.70 -6.16 26.02
CA GLU A 45 -0.74 -6.17 27.13
C GLU A 45 0.27 -5.03 27.03
N THR A 46 0.61 -4.64 25.79
CA THR A 46 1.58 -3.60 25.49
C THR A 46 1.10 -2.67 24.38
N LYS A 47 1.71 -1.48 24.30
CA LYS A 47 1.51 -0.57 23.19
C LYS A 47 2.01 -1.17 21.86
N GLU A 48 3.05 -2.01 21.92
CA GLU A 48 3.60 -2.68 20.74
C GLU A 48 2.61 -3.69 20.14
N GLU A 49 1.90 -4.43 21.00
CA GLU A 49 0.83 -5.33 20.57
C GLU A 49 -0.31 -4.56 19.86
N LEU A 50 -0.69 -3.39 20.39
CA LEU A 50 -1.66 -2.52 19.72
C LEU A 50 -1.15 -2.04 18.37
N ILE A 51 0.12 -1.65 18.26
CA ILE A 51 0.74 -1.25 16.99
C ILE A 51 0.72 -2.41 15.99
N ASN A 52 1.06 -3.61 16.43
CA ASN A 52 0.98 -4.80 15.56
C ASN A 52 -0.45 -5.05 15.07
N ALA A 53 -1.46 -4.96 15.94
CA ALA A 53 -2.86 -5.09 15.54
C ALA A 53 -3.30 -4.01 14.52
N LEU A 54 -2.80 -2.78 14.67
CA LEU A 54 -3.02 -1.69 13.72
C LEU A 54 -2.42 -2.01 12.36
N LEU A 55 -1.19 -2.54 12.32
CA LEU A 55 -0.53 -2.91 11.07
C LEU A 55 -1.26 -4.06 10.37
N ARG A 56 -1.69 -5.08 11.11
CA ARG A 56 -2.51 -6.18 10.56
C ARG A 56 -3.82 -5.68 9.95
N ARG A 57 -4.51 -4.76 10.63
CA ARG A 57 -5.70 -4.12 10.08
C ARG A 57 -5.41 -3.34 8.80
N HIS A 58 -4.29 -2.64 8.74
CA HIS A 58 -3.85 -1.94 7.53
C HIS A 58 -3.62 -2.91 6.36
N GLU A 59 -2.97 -4.05 6.61
CA GLU A 59 -2.73 -5.11 5.63
C GLU A 59 -4.04 -5.69 5.07
N MET A 60 -4.98 -6.03 5.96
CA MET A 60 -6.31 -6.53 5.56
C MET A 60 -7.09 -5.49 4.73
N ASN A 61 -7.08 -4.22 5.16
CA ASN A 61 -7.76 -3.14 4.44
C ASN A 61 -7.13 -2.88 3.07
N LEU A 62 -5.81 -3.04 2.94
CA LEU A 62 -5.10 -2.89 1.66
C LEU A 62 -5.61 -3.91 0.63
N GLU A 63 -5.64 -5.19 1.01
CA GLU A 63 -6.10 -6.26 0.13
C GLU A 63 -7.57 -6.06 -0.27
N GLU A 64 -8.45 -5.78 0.69
CA GLU A 64 -9.86 -5.50 0.44
C GLU A 64 -10.08 -4.26 -0.44
N SER A 65 -9.31 -3.18 -0.20
CA SER A 65 -9.40 -1.94 -0.98
C SER A 65 -9.01 -2.16 -2.43
N VAL A 66 -7.95 -2.93 -2.68
CA VAL A 66 -7.52 -3.25 -4.06
C VAL A 66 -8.59 -4.06 -4.78
N HIS A 67 -9.14 -5.11 -4.14
CA HIS A 67 -10.22 -5.90 -4.73
C HIS A 67 -11.48 -5.08 -5.00
N LYS A 68 -11.89 -4.20 -4.08
CA LYS A 68 -13.04 -3.31 -4.29
C LYS A 68 -12.82 -2.33 -5.45
N GLN A 69 -11.61 -1.77 -5.56
CA GLN A 69 -11.28 -0.83 -6.64
C GLN A 69 -11.19 -1.52 -8.00
N ALA A 70 -10.81 -2.80 -8.02
CA ALA A 70 -10.73 -3.61 -9.22
C ALA A 70 -12.09 -4.20 -9.65
N ALA A 71 -13.04 -4.32 -8.74
CA ALA A 71 -14.34 -4.95 -9.01
C ALA A 71 -15.05 -4.27 -10.18
N GLY A 72 -15.41 -5.04 -11.20
CA GLY A 72 -16.11 -4.58 -12.39
C GLY A 72 -15.28 -3.77 -13.38
N LYS A 73 -13.97 -3.64 -13.16
CA LYS A 73 -13.06 -2.97 -14.09
C LYS A 73 -12.33 -3.98 -14.96
N SER A 74 -12.15 -3.64 -16.22
CA SER A 74 -11.25 -4.38 -17.10
C SER A 74 -9.79 -4.18 -16.69
N ILE A 75 -8.91 -5.08 -17.11
CA ILE A 75 -7.45 -4.90 -16.94
C ILE A 75 -6.99 -3.57 -17.54
N LEU A 76 -7.56 -3.16 -18.64
CA LEU A 76 -7.27 -1.86 -19.27
C LEU A 76 -7.62 -0.68 -18.36
N ASP A 77 -8.78 -0.71 -17.69
CA ASP A 77 -9.18 0.35 -16.74
C ASP A 77 -8.27 0.42 -15.52
N LEU A 78 -7.85 -0.75 -15.02
CA LEU A 78 -6.89 -0.83 -13.90
C LEU A 78 -5.52 -0.28 -14.30
N MET A 79 -5.06 -0.58 -15.49
CA MET A 79 -3.81 -0.09 -16.04
C MET A 79 -3.81 1.41 -16.24
N LEU A 80 -4.86 1.96 -16.87
CA LEU A 80 -5.00 3.41 -17.05
C LEU A 80 -5.08 4.11 -15.69
N GLY A 81 -5.78 3.53 -14.72
CA GLY A 81 -5.82 4.00 -13.33
C GLY A 81 -4.43 4.02 -12.69
N PHE A 82 -3.65 2.95 -12.85
CA PHE A 82 -2.29 2.85 -12.32
C PHE A 82 -1.34 3.86 -12.97
N MET A 83 -1.38 4.00 -14.29
CA MET A 83 -0.58 5.01 -15.02
C MET A 83 -0.96 6.43 -14.62
N SER A 84 -2.25 6.71 -14.43
CA SER A 84 -2.74 8.00 -13.95
C SER A 84 -2.29 8.30 -12.52
N LEU A 85 -2.30 7.31 -11.63
CA LEU A 85 -1.78 7.44 -10.26
C LEU A 85 -0.27 7.73 -10.26
N ALA A 86 0.50 7.04 -11.10
CA ALA A 86 1.94 7.31 -11.25
C ALA A 86 2.21 8.75 -11.71
N GLY A 87 1.32 9.32 -12.56
CA GLY A 87 1.37 10.73 -12.97
C GLY A 87 0.79 11.72 -11.95
N SER A 88 -0.10 11.25 -11.07
CA SER A 88 -0.85 12.07 -10.11
C SER A 88 -0.26 12.11 -8.70
N ILE A 89 0.95 11.58 -8.47
CA ILE A 89 1.62 11.63 -7.16
C ILE A 89 1.98 13.09 -6.78
N LYS A 90 0.98 13.95 -6.82
CA LYS A 90 1.11 15.34 -6.36
C LYS A 90 1.04 15.46 -4.83
N ASP A 91 0.60 14.41 -4.13
CA ASP A 91 0.28 14.49 -2.69
C ASP A 91 1.16 13.63 -1.76
N VAL A 92 2.31 13.14 -2.25
CA VAL A 92 3.32 12.47 -1.40
C VAL A 92 4.05 13.45 -0.47
N ARG A 93 3.45 14.63 -0.21
CA ARG A 93 4.10 15.69 0.56
C ARG A 93 4.18 15.43 2.06
N LYS A 94 3.43 14.45 2.58
CA LYS A 94 3.47 14.11 4.02
C LYS A 94 3.27 12.62 4.20
N ASP A 95 4.36 11.88 4.31
CA ASP A 95 4.28 10.58 4.95
C ASP A 95 3.69 10.78 6.35
N PRO A 96 2.63 10.06 6.74
CA PRO A 96 2.10 10.17 8.09
C PRO A 96 3.21 9.95 9.12
N PRO A 97 3.29 10.74 10.19
CA PRO A 97 4.29 10.60 11.25
C PRO A 97 4.39 9.18 11.81
N LEU A 98 3.31 8.40 11.70
CA LEU A 98 3.24 6.99 12.04
C LEU A 98 4.38 6.17 11.40
N TRP A 99 4.61 6.32 10.09
CA TRP A 99 5.58 5.49 9.36
C TRP A 99 7.02 5.83 9.75
N HIS A 100 7.31 7.11 9.94
CA HIS A 100 8.61 7.57 10.45
C HIS A 100 8.89 7.02 11.85
N ASP A 101 7.91 7.10 12.75
CA ASP A 101 8.06 6.60 14.12
C ASP A 101 8.16 5.07 14.15
N LEU A 102 7.41 4.38 13.30
CA LEU A 102 7.46 2.93 13.18
C LEU A 102 8.87 2.48 12.76
N GLN A 103 9.41 3.06 11.69
CA GLN A 103 10.75 2.76 11.21
C GLN A 103 11.82 3.03 12.26
N LYS A 104 11.69 4.15 13.00
CA LYS A 104 12.68 4.60 13.97
C LYS A 104 12.64 3.84 15.28
N TYR A 105 11.44 3.61 15.83
CA TYR A 105 11.27 3.09 17.20
C TYR A 105 10.81 1.63 17.24
N TYR A 106 10.27 1.09 16.14
CA TYR A 106 9.79 -0.28 16.02
C TYR A 106 10.29 -0.94 14.73
N PRO A 107 11.62 -0.96 14.50
CA PRO A 107 12.19 -1.37 13.20
C PRO A 107 11.88 -2.83 12.83
N GLN A 108 11.66 -3.70 13.82
CA GLN A 108 11.28 -5.08 13.54
C GLN A 108 9.84 -5.17 13.03
N LEU A 109 8.88 -4.55 13.71
CA LEU A 109 7.49 -4.48 13.26
C LEU A 109 7.37 -3.83 11.87
N PHE A 110 8.17 -2.80 11.63
CA PHE A 110 8.23 -2.17 10.30
C PHE A 110 8.68 -3.13 9.21
N ARG A 111 9.77 -3.89 9.44
CA ARG A 111 10.24 -4.89 8.47
C ARG A 111 9.24 -6.01 8.24
N GLU A 112 8.62 -6.53 9.30
CA GLU A 112 7.58 -7.56 9.21
C GLU A 112 6.37 -7.05 8.40
N HIS A 113 5.91 -5.85 8.70
CA HIS A 113 4.83 -5.20 7.96
C HIS A 113 5.16 -5.05 6.47
N LEU A 114 6.35 -4.56 6.14
CA LEU A 114 6.78 -4.43 4.74
C LEU A 114 6.86 -5.79 4.03
N ALA A 115 7.29 -6.85 4.72
CA ALA A 115 7.30 -8.20 4.17
C ALA A 115 5.88 -8.69 3.85
N HIS A 116 4.90 -8.50 4.75
CA HIS A 116 3.50 -8.86 4.51
C HIS A 116 2.87 -8.04 3.37
N VAL A 117 3.10 -6.72 3.34
CA VAL A 117 2.63 -5.86 2.24
C VAL A 117 3.20 -6.33 0.90
N ARG A 118 4.46 -6.76 0.87
CA ARG A 118 5.08 -7.32 -0.33
C ARG A 118 4.40 -8.61 -0.77
N GLU A 119 4.13 -9.53 0.15
CA GLU A 119 3.43 -10.79 -0.16
C GLU A 119 2.03 -10.54 -0.71
N ILE A 120 1.26 -9.62 -0.09
CA ILE A 120 -0.05 -9.19 -0.58
C ILE A 120 0.10 -8.62 -2.00
N SER A 121 1.07 -7.75 -2.22
CA SER A 121 1.31 -7.13 -3.54
C SER A 121 1.65 -8.15 -4.60
N ILE A 122 2.48 -9.17 -4.29
CA ILE A 122 2.81 -10.25 -5.23
C ILE A 122 1.55 -11.04 -5.61
N ARG A 123 0.74 -11.49 -4.63
CA ARG A 123 -0.49 -12.23 -4.91
C ARG A 123 -1.47 -11.46 -5.78
N LEU A 124 -1.66 -10.18 -5.48
CA LEU A 124 -2.54 -9.29 -6.26
C LEU A 124 -2.02 -9.10 -7.69
N LEU A 125 -0.72 -8.85 -7.85
CA LEU A 125 -0.09 -8.70 -9.16
C LEU A 125 -0.17 -10.00 -9.98
N GLU A 126 0.09 -11.15 -9.38
CA GLU A 126 -0.06 -12.45 -10.05
C GLU A 126 -1.50 -12.65 -10.56
N HIS A 127 -2.49 -12.32 -9.73
CA HIS A 127 -3.91 -12.43 -10.10
C HIS A 127 -4.24 -11.55 -11.32
N TYR A 128 -3.89 -10.26 -11.29
CA TYR A 128 -4.21 -9.33 -12.37
C TYR A 128 -3.37 -9.55 -13.63
N LEU A 129 -2.12 -9.97 -13.50
CA LEU A 129 -1.29 -10.32 -14.65
C LEU A 129 -1.87 -11.55 -15.37
N LYS A 130 -2.32 -12.55 -14.60
CA LYS A 130 -2.96 -13.74 -15.16
C LYS A 130 -4.27 -13.38 -15.87
N GLN A 131 -5.13 -12.60 -15.24
CA GLN A 131 -6.35 -12.11 -15.86
C GLN A 131 -6.05 -11.34 -17.16
N GLY A 132 -5.04 -10.48 -17.16
CA GLY A 132 -4.64 -9.73 -18.34
C GLY A 132 -4.07 -10.59 -19.47
N GLN A 133 -3.41 -11.73 -19.17
CA GLN A 133 -3.04 -12.71 -20.20
C GLN A 133 -4.27 -13.41 -20.78
N GLU A 134 -5.21 -13.83 -19.94
CA GLU A 134 -6.47 -14.47 -20.38
C GLU A 134 -7.31 -13.54 -21.26
N GLU A 135 -7.28 -12.24 -21.00
CA GLU A 135 -7.94 -11.20 -21.82
C GLU A 135 -7.15 -10.80 -23.08
N GLY A 136 -5.96 -11.39 -23.29
CA GLY A 136 -5.05 -11.04 -24.40
C GLY A 136 -4.38 -9.68 -24.26
N PHE A 137 -4.45 -9.04 -23.08
CA PHE A 137 -3.89 -7.72 -22.84
C PHE A 137 -2.38 -7.77 -22.61
N PHE A 138 -1.90 -8.78 -21.88
CA PHE A 138 -0.47 -9.04 -21.69
C PHE A 138 0.02 -10.15 -22.61
N ARG A 139 1.32 -10.15 -22.86
CA ARG A 139 1.98 -11.17 -23.68
C ARG A 139 1.82 -12.56 -23.08
N GLU A 140 1.57 -13.56 -23.91
CA GLU A 140 1.39 -14.97 -23.48
C GLU A 140 2.68 -15.59 -22.93
N ASP A 141 3.85 -15.14 -23.41
CA ASP A 141 5.16 -15.65 -22.99
C ASP A 141 5.67 -15.03 -21.68
N LEU A 142 4.84 -14.19 -21.02
CA LEU A 142 5.21 -13.53 -19.77
C LEU A 142 5.24 -14.51 -18.61
N ASP A 143 6.36 -14.60 -17.91
CA ASP A 143 6.44 -15.30 -16.62
C ASP A 143 5.77 -14.42 -15.54
N ILE A 144 4.52 -14.77 -15.23
CA ILE A 144 3.67 -14.03 -14.28
C ILE A 144 4.35 -13.88 -12.92
N LYS A 145 4.94 -14.96 -12.38
CA LYS A 145 5.55 -14.93 -11.05
C LYS A 145 6.76 -14.02 -10.98
N LYS A 146 7.65 -14.12 -11.98
CA LYS A 146 8.82 -13.24 -12.07
C LYS A 146 8.41 -11.79 -12.28
N THR A 147 7.43 -11.55 -13.14
CA THR A 147 6.94 -10.20 -13.41
C THR A 147 6.31 -9.58 -12.18
N ALA A 148 5.44 -10.31 -11.47
CA ALA A 148 4.86 -9.85 -10.21
C ALA A 148 5.94 -9.53 -9.15
N ALA A 149 6.96 -10.40 -9.04
CA ALA A 149 8.07 -10.19 -8.11
C ALA A 149 8.88 -8.91 -8.43
N VAL A 150 9.11 -8.62 -9.72
CA VAL A 150 9.81 -7.39 -10.15
C VAL A 150 9.01 -6.14 -9.78
N PHE A 151 7.70 -6.11 -10.09
CA PHE A 151 6.86 -4.97 -9.72
C PHE A 151 6.72 -4.79 -8.20
N ALA A 152 6.56 -5.90 -7.45
CA ALA A 152 6.50 -5.85 -5.99
C ALA A 152 7.83 -5.36 -5.39
N PHE A 153 8.97 -5.79 -5.93
CA PHE A 153 10.29 -5.30 -5.52
C PHE A 153 10.44 -3.80 -5.76
N MET A 154 10.07 -3.30 -6.95
CA MET A 154 10.13 -1.87 -7.26
C MET A 154 9.24 -1.05 -6.32
N HIS A 155 8.02 -1.52 -6.04
CA HIS A 155 7.11 -0.87 -5.09
C HIS A 155 7.71 -0.83 -3.68
N GLN A 156 8.29 -1.95 -3.22
CA GLN A 156 8.97 -2.05 -1.93
C GLN A 156 10.14 -1.06 -1.80
N GLU A 157 11.00 -1.01 -2.83
CA GLU A 157 12.14 -0.09 -2.83
C GLU A 157 11.69 1.37 -2.85
N MET A 158 10.61 1.67 -3.55
CA MET A 158 10.01 2.99 -3.52
C MET A 158 9.55 3.37 -2.10
N LEU A 159 8.88 2.46 -1.39
CA LEU A 159 8.45 2.70 -0.01
C LEU A 159 9.63 2.86 0.96
N ASN A 160 10.74 2.14 0.72
CA ASN A 160 11.94 2.23 1.55
C ASN A 160 12.72 3.54 1.33
N VAL A 161 12.83 3.98 0.09
CA VAL A 161 13.73 5.09 -0.31
C VAL A 161 13.01 6.44 -0.23
N LEU A 162 11.73 6.50 -0.62
CA LEU A 162 10.98 7.75 -0.72
C LEU A 162 10.94 8.59 0.57
N PRO A 163 10.79 8.02 1.78
CA PRO A 163 10.84 8.78 3.02
C PRO A 163 12.18 9.44 3.30
N GLN A 164 13.28 8.89 2.75
CA GLN A 164 14.64 9.39 2.97
C GLN A 164 15.05 10.50 1.99
N ILE A 165 14.26 10.72 0.93
CA ILE A 165 14.54 11.74 -0.08
C ILE A 165 14.07 13.11 0.40
N PRO A 166 14.90 14.16 0.27
CA PRO A 166 14.48 15.53 0.55
C PRO A 166 13.23 15.92 -0.24
N THR A 167 12.33 16.68 0.39
CA THR A 167 11.01 17.01 -0.19
C THR A 167 11.11 17.64 -1.57
N GLU A 168 12.12 18.49 -1.80
CA GLU A 168 12.38 19.14 -3.08
C GLU A 168 12.77 18.18 -4.21
N GLN A 169 13.31 17.00 -3.86
CA GLN A 169 13.74 15.97 -4.83
C GLN A 169 12.69 14.87 -5.04
N LYS A 170 11.68 14.76 -4.15
CA LYS A 170 10.66 13.71 -4.22
C LYS A 170 9.94 13.71 -5.57
N ALA A 171 9.51 14.87 -6.05
CA ALA A 171 8.80 14.99 -7.32
C ALA A 171 9.62 14.45 -8.52
N GLN A 172 10.90 14.80 -8.59
CA GLN A 172 11.80 14.31 -9.65
C GLN A 172 12.03 12.81 -9.56
N THR A 173 12.21 12.29 -8.33
CA THR A 173 12.39 10.84 -8.12
C THR A 173 11.16 10.06 -8.55
N LEU A 174 9.96 10.55 -8.19
CA LEU A 174 8.70 9.92 -8.60
C LEU A 174 8.50 9.93 -10.11
N GLN A 175 8.88 11.00 -10.81
CA GLN A 175 8.87 11.04 -12.27
C GLN A 175 9.78 9.97 -12.88
N ARG A 176 10.99 9.76 -12.32
CA ARG A 176 11.91 8.70 -12.77
C ARG A 176 11.33 7.30 -12.54
N VAL A 177 10.70 7.07 -11.38
CA VAL A 177 10.02 5.80 -11.07
C VAL A 177 8.87 5.56 -12.05
N ALA A 178 8.02 6.57 -12.27
CA ALA A 178 6.92 6.48 -13.23
C ALA A 178 7.40 6.16 -14.64
N TYR A 179 8.49 6.77 -15.09
CA TYR A 179 9.11 6.46 -16.38
C TYR A 179 9.62 5.01 -16.45
N GLY A 180 10.28 4.53 -15.38
CA GLY A 180 10.73 3.13 -15.30
C GLY A 180 9.56 2.14 -15.36
N VAL A 181 8.46 2.44 -14.65
CA VAL A 181 7.22 1.66 -14.71
C VAL A 181 6.63 1.67 -16.13
N ASP A 182 6.58 2.83 -16.81
CA ASP A 182 6.08 2.93 -18.20
C ASP A 182 6.90 2.03 -19.15
N ILE A 183 8.23 2.04 -19.05
CA ILE A 183 9.10 1.16 -19.84
C ILE A 183 8.76 -0.32 -19.61
N LEU A 184 8.65 -0.74 -18.35
CA LEU A 184 8.30 -2.12 -18.01
C LEU A 184 6.92 -2.50 -18.53
N MET A 185 5.95 -1.60 -18.37
CA MET A 185 4.59 -1.83 -18.85
C MET A 185 4.56 -2.03 -20.35
N ARG A 186 5.27 -1.19 -21.12
CA ARG A 186 5.40 -1.37 -22.60
C ARG A 186 6.06 -2.70 -22.96
N GLY A 187 6.94 -3.22 -22.12
CA GLY A 187 7.58 -4.52 -22.32
C GLY A 187 6.66 -5.73 -22.09
N ILE A 188 5.61 -5.60 -21.30
CA ILE A 188 4.69 -6.70 -20.94
C ILE A 188 3.36 -6.68 -21.70
N ILE A 189 2.96 -5.53 -22.27
CA ILE A 189 1.72 -5.38 -23.03
C ILE A 189 1.88 -6.10 -24.39
N SER A 190 0.86 -6.88 -24.77
CA SER A 190 0.75 -7.52 -26.10
C SER A 190 0.44 -6.47 -27.18
N ASP A 191 0.55 -6.83 -28.46
CA ASP A 191 0.15 -5.95 -29.55
C ASP A 191 -1.38 -5.71 -29.55
N GLU A 192 -2.17 -6.69 -29.15
CA GLU A 192 -3.61 -6.57 -28.92
C GLU A 192 -3.90 -5.59 -27.77
N GLY A 193 -3.17 -5.71 -26.64
CA GLY A 193 -3.27 -4.79 -25.52
C GLY A 193 -2.95 -3.34 -25.91
N LYS A 194 -1.90 -3.12 -26.71
CA LYS A 194 -1.56 -1.78 -27.24
C LYS A 194 -2.69 -1.18 -28.06
N ARG A 195 -3.32 -1.99 -28.92
CA ARG A 195 -4.46 -1.57 -29.73
C ARG A 195 -5.64 -1.15 -28.84
N LYS A 196 -6.01 -1.96 -27.85
CA LYS A 196 -7.08 -1.66 -26.90
C LYS A 196 -6.83 -0.36 -26.12
N VAL A 197 -5.58 -0.07 -25.74
CA VAL A 197 -5.21 1.19 -25.08
C VAL A 197 -5.45 2.38 -26.01
N LEU A 198 -5.00 2.31 -27.26
CA LEU A 198 -5.15 3.40 -28.23
C LEU A 198 -6.63 3.69 -28.51
N GLU A 199 -7.43 2.66 -28.77
CA GLU A 199 -8.87 2.79 -29.01
C GLU A 199 -9.61 3.50 -27.85
N LYS A 200 -9.20 3.21 -26.61
CA LYS A 200 -9.82 3.81 -25.43
C LYS A 200 -9.37 5.27 -25.15
N ILE A 201 -8.19 5.65 -25.60
CA ILE A 201 -7.70 7.03 -25.46
C ILE A 201 -8.35 7.96 -26.50
N GLU A 202 -8.72 7.40 -27.67
CA GLU A 202 -9.34 8.14 -28.77
C GLU A 202 -10.87 8.27 -28.64
N SER A 203 -11.52 7.52 -27.74
CA SER A 203 -12.95 7.50 -27.47
C SER A 203 -13.36 8.49 -26.36
#